data_dd484783f9bcb32f51e82de6faf6f29c
#
_entry.id   dd484783f9bcb32f51e82de6faf6f29c
#
_cell.length_a   1.000
_cell.length_b   1.000
_cell.length_c   1.000
_cell.angle_alpha   90.00
_cell.angle_beta   90.00
_cell.angle_gamma   90.00
#
_symmetry.space_group_name_H-M   'P 1'
#
loop_
_entity.id
_entity.type
_entity.pdbx_description
1 polymer ?
#
loop_
_entity_poly.entity_id
_entity_poly.type
_entity_poly.pdbx_seq_one_letter_code
_entity_poly.pdbx_strand_id
1 'polypeptide(L)'
;MDGICLVNKKRRLTLRPCVEVDHSSKRVRSQCAKFESLPEGLDADAFVQTHYQDIVSRIISQLTLKEAVVMSSTSTKLRRAWIYHPNLYLDTSIVFGSSDRHKRVPSTETFIDTVNFILRTHSGLGVNKLAVMFELRKEHAHDIDGWVSFAVTSKARVVTLNFSPYHGSHDHSYNFPCHLFNGKSGSHLQVLQLDTVTLGPSPPGFCGFANLTMLTLENVLVLGDLQFLLKCPALEWLTIRMCSQLHNLYAPEPLPRLTFLCVQDCAIDKIDVHAPNLTTFKYRGRFKVIIALRECLKLKTASIVSPIEDNLYYIFTELPNGLPHVERLHMNVFVKTQIPGFTQAPHKFINLRHLTMRITYEIAKRFGRNAVLQLAYFLEAAPFLVDLTMDMLCLDFYESRPAKDVIMNRPHYSLKRACITGFNGNGGQVALVKFILKNAVKLEEMVIDPKRRITNQMMGEHKGRRMIKEKLVPKDKNGLLVIL
;
A
#
# COMPACT_ATOMS: atom_id res chain seq x y z
N MET A 1 10.31 -13.39 2.96
CA MET A 1 11.52 -12.54 2.93
C MET A 1 11.60 -11.95 1.55
N ASP A 2 11.18 -10.73 1.36
CA ASP A 2 11.44 -9.98 0.12
C ASP A 2 11.17 -8.52 0.40
N GLY A 3 12.27 -7.84 0.72
CA GLY A 3 12.31 -6.41 0.82
C GLY A 3 12.18 -5.78 -0.56
N ILE A 4 11.10 -5.06 -0.78
CA ILE A 4 11.00 -4.14 -1.92
C ILE A 4 11.83 -2.92 -1.57
N CYS A 5 13.02 -2.86 -2.12
CA CYS A 5 13.90 -1.70 -2.08
C CYS A 5 13.31 -0.61 -2.97
N LEU A 6 12.64 0.37 -2.38
CA LEU A 6 12.34 1.64 -3.05
C LEU A 6 13.64 2.43 -3.16
N VAL A 7 14.21 2.47 -4.36
CA VAL A 7 15.34 3.33 -4.69
C VAL A 7 14.87 4.78 -4.69
N ASN A 8 15.01 5.44 -3.55
CA ASN A 8 14.92 6.88 -3.47
C ASN A 8 16.21 7.49 -4.06
N LYS A 9 16.11 8.04 -5.27
CA LYS A 9 17.15 8.91 -5.83
C LYS A 9 17.27 10.16 -4.96
N LYS A 10 18.19 10.15 -4.01
CA LYS A 10 18.65 11.35 -3.33
C LYS A 10 19.31 12.27 -4.37
N ARG A 11 18.62 13.33 -4.76
CA ARG A 11 19.25 14.49 -5.37
C ARG A 11 20.11 15.16 -4.28
N ARG A 12 21.41 15.03 -4.37
CA ARG A 12 22.36 15.89 -3.65
C ARG A 12 22.19 17.31 -4.17
N LEU A 13 21.62 18.17 -3.37
CA LEU A 13 21.76 19.62 -3.52
C LEU A 13 23.17 19.98 -3.04
N THR A 14 24.09 20.12 -3.96
CA THR A 14 25.37 20.79 -3.72
C THR A 14 25.08 22.29 -3.66
N LEU A 15 25.19 22.87 -2.48
CA LEU A 15 25.31 24.30 -2.32
C LEU A 15 26.65 24.73 -2.93
N ARG A 16 26.60 25.42 -4.07
CA ARG A 16 27.74 26.20 -4.56
C ARG A 16 27.78 27.52 -3.78
N PRO A 17 28.95 27.98 -3.35
CA PRO A 17 29.05 29.31 -2.76
C PRO A 17 28.84 30.38 -3.85
N CYS A 18 27.94 31.32 -3.63
CA CYS A 18 27.82 32.52 -4.44
C CYS A 18 28.94 33.49 -4.06
N VAL A 19 29.80 33.67 -4.96
CA VAL A 19 30.24 34.82 -5.77
C VAL A 19 30.14 36.17 -5.10
N GLU A 20 31.34 36.74 -4.98
CA GLU A 20 31.80 38.12 -4.93
C GLU A 20 30.75 39.24 -5.04
N VAL A 21 30.82 40.12 -4.06
CA VAL A 21 30.11 41.38 -4.02
C VAL A 21 30.92 42.39 -4.84
N ASP A 22 30.37 42.82 -5.96
CA ASP A 22 30.87 43.99 -6.70
C ASP A 22 30.27 45.27 -6.08
N HIS A 23 31.18 46.14 -5.64
CA HIS A 23 30.89 47.47 -5.19
C HIS A 23 30.64 48.44 -6.35
N SER A 24 29.40 48.68 -6.70
CA SER A 24 29.05 49.94 -7.37
C SER A 24 27.74 50.51 -6.82
N SER A 25 27.97 51.55 -6.01
CA SER A 25 26.93 52.48 -5.55
C SER A 25 26.12 53.05 -6.70
N LYS A 26 24.82 53.10 -6.60
CA LYS A 26 23.92 54.24 -6.71
C LYS A 26 22.51 53.85 -7.12
N ARG A 27 21.54 54.30 -6.34
CA ARG A 27 20.11 54.42 -6.63
C ARG A 27 19.25 53.15 -6.52
N VAL A 28 18.86 52.79 -5.30
CA VAL A 28 17.47 52.44 -5.01
C VAL A 28 17.03 53.20 -3.74
N ARG A 29 16.68 54.45 -3.90
CA ARG A 29 15.77 55.15 -2.98
C ARG A 29 14.39 55.11 -3.65
N SER A 30 13.40 54.84 -2.82
CA SER A 30 11.96 54.97 -3.02
C SER A 30 11.26 53.73 -3.64
N GLN A 31 10.90 52.83 -2.77
CA GLN A 31 9.58 52.27 -2.64
C GLN A 31 9.43 51.72 -1.21
N CYS A 32 9.52 52.60 -0.22
CA CYS A 32 8.82 52.37 1.03
C CYS A 32 7.33 52.46 0.74
N ALA A 33 6.69 51.30 0.63
CA ALA A 33 5.23 51.22 0.69
C ALA A 33 4.80 51.93 2.00
N LYS A 34 3.87 52.85 1.86
CA LYS A 34 3.20 53.55 2.94
C LYS A 34 2.69 52.50 3.92
N PHE A 35 3.32 52.46 5.10
CA PHE A 35 2.69 51.87 6.27
C PHE A 35 1.49 52.78 6.59
N GLU A 36 0.30 52.30 6.25
CA GLU A 36 -0.92 52.89 6.82
C GLU A 36 -0.81 52.73 8.33
N SER A 37 -1.05 53.84 9.02
CA SER A 37 -1.01 53.99 10.47
C SER A 37 -1.76 52.85 11.14
N LEU A 38 -1.09 52.13 12.02
CA LEU A 38 -1.71 51.14 12.92
C LEU A 38 -2.89 51.80 13.66
N PRO A 39 -4.00 51.09 13.86
CA PRO A 39 -5.11 51.59 14.67
C PRO A 39 -4.59 51.96 16.06
N GLU A 40 -4.94 53.14 16.53
CA GLU A 40 -4.61 53.61 17.88
C GLU A 40 -5.22 52.66 18.91
N GLY A 41 -4.34 51.94 19.68
CA GLY A 41 -4.74 51.02 20.74
C GLY A 41 -4.12 49.62 20.70
N LEU A 42 -3.33 49.30 19.69
CA LEU A 42 -2.56 48.03 19.69
C LEU A 42 -1.18 48.29 20.34
N ASP A 43 -0.94 47.56 21.44
CA ASP A 43 0.40 47.49 22.06
C ASP A 43 1.39 46.92 21.02
N ALA A 44 2.30 47.78 20.54
CA ALA A 44 3.27 47.41 19.52
C ALA A 44 4.16 46.24 19.97
N ASP A 45 4.42 46.13 21.27
CA ASP A 45 5.19 45.01 21.84
C ASP A 45 4.39 43.72 21.79
N ALA A 46 3.09 43.76 22.04
CA ALA A 46 2.20 42.57 21.92
C ALA A 46 2.07 42.14 20.46
N PHE A 47 1.99 43.08 19.51
CA PHE A 47 1.95 42.78 18.08
C PHE A 47 3.26 42.12 17.58
N VAL A 48 4.40 42.68 17.93
CA VAL A 48 5.73 42.14 17.62
C VAL A 48 5.90 40.75 18.27
N GLN A 49 5.46 40.58 19.51
CA GLN A 49 5.54 39.33 20.25
C GLN A 49 4.69 38.25 19.57
N THR A 50 3.48 38.56 19.12
CA THR A 50 2.60 37.65 18.43
C THR A 50 3.20 37.20 17.09
N HIS A 51 3.69 38.10 16.27
CA HIS A 51 4.33 37.79 14.99
C HIS A 51 5.63 37.00 15.17
N TYR A 52 6.41 37.29 16.21
CA TYR A 52 7.58 36.48 16.55
C TYR A 52 7.22 35.04 16.90
N GLN A 53 6.16 34.88 17.70
CA GLN A 53 5.68 33.54 18.05
C GLN A 53 5.17 32.75 16.82
N ASP A 54 4.49 33.39 15.88
CA ASP A 54 4.05 32.79 14.64
C ASP A 54 5.21 32.32 13.76
N ILE A 55 6.24 33.15 13.63
CA ILE A 55 7.46 32.80 12.88
C ILE A 55 8.19 31.64 13.55
N VAL A 56 8.37 31.69 14.86
CA VAL A 56 9.02 30.64 15.63
C VAL A 56 8.22 29.31 15.50
N SER A 57 6.90 29.36 15.62
CA SER A 57 6.03 28.20 15.46
C SER A 57 6.16 27.59 14.05
N ARG A 58 6.23 28.43 13.01
CA ARG A 58 6.47 27.98 11.63
C ARG A 58 7.83 27.30 11.46
N ILE A 59 8.89 27.87 12.00
CA ILE A 59 10.24 27.29 11.98
C ILE A 59 10.23 25.96 12.69
N ILE A 60 9.67 25.89 13.89
CA ILE A 60 9.60 24.69 14.72
C ILE A 60 8.80 23.57 14.02
N SER A 61 7.71 23.92 13.35
CA SER A 61 6.89 22.92 12.64
C SER A 61 7.63 22.22 11.49
N GLN A 62 8.72 22.79 10.98
CA GLN A 62 9.57 22.22 9.93
C GLN A 62 10.70 21.33 10.48
N LEU A 63 10.97 21.42 11.77
CA LEU A 63 11.99 20.62 12.45
C LEU A 63 11.39 19.28 12.91
N THR A 64 12.24 18.33 13.23
CA THR A 64 11.82 17.18 14.07
C THR A 64 11.68 17.65 15.52
N LEU A 65 10.91 16.95 16.34
CA LEU A 65 10.77 17.27 17.77
C LEU A 65 12.14 17.35 18.46
N LYS A 66 13.05 16.44 18.11
CA LYS A 66 14.43 16.44 18.64
C LYS A 66 15.21 17.69 18.25
N GLU A 67 15.18 18.09 16.99
CA GLU A 67 15.84 19.32 16.52
C GLU A 67 15.24 20.55 17.21
N ALA A 68 13.92 20.57 17.42
CA ALA A 68 13.24 21.60 18.16
C ALA A 68 13.70 21.70 19.63
N VAL A 69 13.89 20.55 20.29
CA VAL A 69 14.45 20.47 21.65
C VAL A 69 15.90 20.98 21.68
N VAL A 70 16.75 20.57 20.74
CA VAL A 70 18.14 21.03 20.62
C VAL A 70 18.17 22.54 20.37
N MET A 71 17.35 23.04 19.44
CA MET A 71 17.26 24.49 19.16
C MET A 71 16.82 25.26 20.41
N SER A 72 15.91 24.71 21.19
CA SER A 72 15.43 25.32 22.44
C SER A 72 16.53 25.43 23.51
N SER A 73 17.59 24.62 23.44
CA SER A 73 18.74 24.70 24.36
C SER A 73 19.74 25.77 23.96
N THR A 74 19.72 26.26 22.73
CA THR A 74 20.71 27.27 22.23
C THR A 74 20.34 28.72 22.54
N SER A 75 19.08 28.99 22.89
CA SER A 75 18.62 30.36 23.16
C SER A 75 17.59 30.41 24.28
N THR A 76 17.76 31.38 25.19
CA THR A 76 16.79 31.62 26.28
C THR A 76 15.39 31.98 25.74
N LYS A 77 15.33 32.72 24.62
CA LYS A 77 14.07 33.08 23.94
C LYS A 77 13.35 31.89 23.33
N LEU A 78 14.11 30.86 22.93
CA LEU A 78 13.56 29.63 22.30
C LEU A 78 13.38 28.47 23.30
N ARG A 79 13.79 28.65 24.57
CA ARG A 79 13.85 27.60 25.58
C ARG A 79 12.61 26.76 25.72
N ARG A 80 11.43 27.29 25.44
CA ARG A 80 10.15 26.59 25.52
C ARG A 80 9.47 26.43 24.17
N ALA A 81 10.14 26.69 23.05
CA ALA A 81 9.50 26.71 21.75
C ALA A 81 9.01 25.29 21.34
N TRP A 82 9.74 24.23 21.73
CA TRP A 82 9.37 22.84 21.44
C TRP A 82 8.05 22.38 22.09
N ILE A 83 7.60 23.03 23.18
CA ILE A 83 6.32 22.66 23.83
C ILE A 83 5.08 22.98 22.97
N TYR A 84 5.25 23.73 21.89
CA TYR A 84 4.21 24.02 20.89
C TYR A 84 4.42 23.24 19.59
N HIS A 85 5.28 22.23 19.57
CA HIS A 85 5.57 21.46 18.37
C HIS A 85 4.32 20.69 17.89
N PRO A 86 3.83 20.91 16.64
CA PRO A 86 2.56 20.34 16.21
C PRO A 86 2.61 18.83 15.95
N ASN A 87 3.80 18.25 15.74
CA ASN A 87 3.96 16.85 15.37
C ASN A 87 4.85 16.11 16.35
N LEU A 88 4.25 15.30 17.19
CA LEU A 88 4.93 14.52 18.22
C LEU A 88 5.23 13.12 17.69
N TYR A 89 6.47 12.90 17.21
CA TYR A 89 7.00 11.61 16.83
C TYR A 89 7.82 11.04 17.98
N LEU A 90 7.29 10.02 18.63
CA LEU A 90 7.80 9.41 19.84
C LEU A 90 8.29 7.99 19.53
N ASP A 91 9.55 7.88 19.14
CA ASP A 91 10.24 6.62 18.86
C ASP A 91 11.57 6.51 19.64
N THR A 92 12.34 5.48 19.38
CA THR A 92 13.63 5.27 20.07
C THR A 92 14.62 6.43 19.91
N SER A 93 14.49 7.23 18.84
CA SER A 93 15.41 8.35 18.55
C SER A 93 15.27 9.52 19.54
N ILE A 94 14.15 9.58 20.27
CA ILE A 94 13.90 10.60 21.30
C ILE A 94 14.77 10.36 22.53
N VAL A 95 14.98 9.10 22.87
CA VAL A 95 15.80 8.71 24.04
C VAL A 95 17.28 8.76 23.68
N PHE A 96 17.63 8.30 22.49
CA PHE A 96 19.01 8.24 22.00
C PHE A 96 19.25 9.25 20.91
N GLY A 97 20.37 9.98 21.00
CA GLY A 97 20.83 10.79 19.90
C GLY A 97 21.00 9.97 18.60
N SER A 98 20.75 10.59 17.45
CA SER A 98 20.85 9.95 16.13
C SER A 98 22.24 9.40 15.77
N SER A 99 23.28 9.72 16.55
CA SER A 99 24.66 9.25 16.35
C SER A 99 24.94 7.85 16.83
N ASP A 100 24.05 7.24 17.61
CA ASP A 100 24.32 5.99 18.31
C ASP A 100 23.50 4.81 17.75
N ARG A 101 23.56 4.58 16.44
CA ARG A 101 22.89 3.43 15.78
C ARG A 101 23.35 2.06 16.30
N HIS A 102 24.38 2.00 17.13
CA HIS A 102 24.91 0.76 17.75
C HIS A 102 24.64 0.66 19.25
N LYS A 103 23.91 1.61 19.86
CA LYS A 103 23.53 1.51 21.25
C LYS A 103 22.28 0.68 21.43
N ARG A 104 22.22 -0.02 22.57
CA ARG A 104 21.11 -0.89 22.98
C ARG A 104 19.78 -0.14 22.88
N VAL A 105 18.71 -0.83 22.45
CA VAL A 105 17.34 -0.33 22.57
C VAL A 105 17.11 0.17 24.00
N PRO A 106 16.50 1.37 24.23
CA PRO A 106 16.24 1.86 25.57
C PRO A 106 15.39 0.86 26.35
N SER A 107 15.52 0.85 27.66
CA SER A 107 14.55 0.11 28.46
C SER A 107 13.16 0.70 28.25
N THR A 108 12.16 -0.13 28.37
CA THR A 108 10.75 0.27 28.19
C THR A 108 10.38 1.38 29.18
N GLU A 109 10.86 1.28 30.42
CA GLU A 109 10.63 2.28 31.46
C GLU A 109 11.24 3.63 31.07
N THR A 110 12.49 3.64 30.59
CA THR A 110 13.14 4.88 30.15
C THR A 110 12.38 5.54 28.99
N PHE A 111 11.85 4.75 28.05
CA PHE A 111 11.02 5.27 26.97
C PHE A 111 9.72 5.88 27.51
N ILE A 112 9.01 5.15 28.37
CA ILE A 112 7.74 5.59 28.96
C ILE A 112 7.95 6.89 29.75
N ASP A 113 8.97 6.95 30.62
CA ASP A 113 9.27 8.14 31.41
C ASP A 113 9.56 9.35 30.52
N THR A 114 10.31 9.14 29.43
CA THR A 114 10.61 10.21 28.46
C THR A 114 9.34 10.70 27.78
N VAL A 115 8.48 9.80 27.29
CA VAL A 115 7.21 10.17 26.66
C VAL A 115 6.30 10.89 27.65
N ASN A 116 6.17 10.39 28.89
CA ASN A 116 5.38 11.02 29.93
C ASN A 116 5.88 12.41 30.25
N PHE A 117 7.20 12.62 30.34
CA PHE A 117 7.80 13.93 30.53
C PHE A 117 7.44 14.89 29.39
N ILE A 118 7.59 14.43 28.13
CA ILE A 118 7.29 15.23 26.94
C ILE A 118 5.82 15.66 26.95
N LEU A 119 4.89 14.72 27.13
CA LEU A 119 3.46 15.02 27.05
C LEU A 119 2.96 15.88 28.22
N ARG A 120 3.51 15.71 29.42
CA ARG A 120 3.20 16.58 30.58
C ARG A 120 3.73 17.99 30.40
N THR A 121 4.85 18.17 29.72
CA THR A 121 5.48 19.47 29.49
C THR A 121 4.90 20.21 28.28
N HIS A 122 4.38 19.46 27.30
CA HIS A 122 3.79 20.00 26.09
C HIS A 122 2.52 20.80 26.38
N SER A 123 2.33 21.94 25.67
CA SER A 123 1.17 22.82 25.88
C SER A 123 -0.18 22.18 25.57
N GLY A 124 -0.19 21.15 24.75
CA GLY A 124 -1.40 20.53 24.19
C GLY A 124 -2.09 21.35 23.09
N LEU A 125 -1.61 22.58 22.82
CA LEU A 125 -2.19 23.47 21.83
C LEU A 125 -1.61 23.19 20.43
N GLY A 126 -2.48 23.13 19.42
CA GLY A 126 -2.09 23.01 18.02
C GLY A 126 -1.45 21.67 17.64
N VAL A 127 -1.64 20.63 18.45
CA VAL A 127 -1.15 19.29 18.12
C VAL A 127 -1.87 18.78 16.87
N ASN A 128 -1.11 18.53 15.83
CA ASN A 128 -1.63 17.95 14.59
C ASN A 128 -1.48 16.41 14.59
N LYS A 129 -0.31 15.92 15.07
CA LYS A 129 0.00 14.48 15.04
C LYS A 129 0.61 14.01 16.35
N LEU A 130 0.09 12.89 16.86
CA LEU A 130 0.74 12.04 17.85
C LEU A 130 1.08 10.70 17.23
N ALA A 131 2.35 10.35 17.19
CA ALA A 131 2.83 9.05 16.71
C ALA A 131 3.73 8.43 17.77
N VAL A 132 3.37 7.24 18.27
CA VAL A 132 4.16 6.44 19.21
C VAL A 132 4.60 5.17 18.50
N MET A 133 5.90 4.93 18.42
CA MET A 133 6.50 3.78 17.74
C MET A 133 7.55 3.12 18.64
N PHE A 134 7.11 2.16 19.44
CA PHE A 134 7.96 1.42 20.37
C PHE A 134 7.28 0.11 20.76
N GLU A 135 8.03 -0.94 21.08
CA GLU A 135 7.46 -2.20 21.55
C GLU A 135 6.82 -2.03 22.94
N LEU A 136 5.48 -1.93 22.94
CA LEU A 136 4.67 -1.80 24.15
C LEU A 136 3.58 -2.89 24.17
N ARG A 137 3.14 -3.24 25.39
CA ARG A 137 2.18 -4.31 25.62
C ARG A 137 1.09 -3.85 26.59
N LYS A 138 0.14 -4.73 26.91
CA LYS A 138 -0.98 -4.45 27.82
C LYS A 138 -0.53 -4.02 29.23
N GLU A 139 0.65 -4.44 29.68
CA GLU A 139 1.22 -4.05 30.99
C GLU A 139 1.44 -2.53 31.08
N HIS A 140 1.61 -1.87 29.93
CA HIS A 140 1.83 -0.42 29.82
C HIS A 140 0.54 0.36 29.48
N ALA A 141 -0.63 -0.31 29.58
CA ALA A 141 -1.92 0.27 29.16
C ALA A 141 -2.21 1.60 29.85
N HIS A 142 -1.89 1.73 31.13
CA HIS A 142 -2.12 2.97 31.88
C HIS A 142 -1.43 4.19 31.24
N ASP A 143 -0.18 4.06 30.86
CA ASP A 143 0.58 5.13 30.22
C ASP A 143 0.05 5.42 28.83
N ILE A 144 -0.21 4.36 28.04
CA ILE A 144 -0.73 4.49 26.67
C ILE A 144 -2.12 5.15 26.67
N ASP A 145 -3.00 4.80 27.60
CA ASP A 145 -4.31 5.45 27.78
C ASP A 145 -4.15 6.95 28.06
N GLY A 146 -3.16 7.32 28.88
CA GLY A 146 -2.81 8.70 29.13
C GLY A 146 -2.38 9.43 27.86
N TRP A 147 -1.59 8.79 27.00
CA TRP A 147 -1.14 9.38 25.72
C TRP A 147 -2.27 9.51 24.70
N VAL A 148 -3.14 8.50 24.63
CA VAL A 148 -4.33 8.55 23.79
C VAL A 148 -5.29 9.64 24.27
N SER A 149 -5.47 9.77 25.59
CA SER A 149 -6.28 10.85 26.19
C SER A 149 -5.68 12.23 25.88
N PHE A 150 -4.35 12.37 25.91
CA PHE A 150 -3.67 13.60 25.46
C PHE A 150 -3.97 13.91 24.00
N ALA A 151 -3.91 12.92 23.09
CA ALA A 151 -4.25 13.12 21.68
C ALA A 151 -5.68 13.60 21.49
N VAL A 152 -6.63 13.05 22.25
CA VAL A 152 -8.05 13.43 22.22
C VAL A 152 -8.24 14.86 22.74
N THR A 153 -7.68 15.20 23.90
CA THR A 153 -7.82 16.51 24.53
C THR A 153 -7.14 17.63 23.73
N SER A 154 -6.00 17.36 23.12
CA SER A 154 -5.27 18.26 22.24
C SER A 154 -5.88 18.36 20.84
N LYS A 155 -6.93 17.61 20.55
CA LYS A 155 -7.63 17.56 19.26
C LYS A 155 -6.73 17.16 18.10
N ALA A 156 -5.82 16.21 18.32
CA ALA A 156 -4.92 15.71 17.29
C ALA A 156 -5.70 15.15 16.09
N ARG A 157 -5.26 15.50 14.89
CA ARG A 157 -5.87 15.03 13.63
C ARG A 157 -5.33 13.67 13.20
N VAL A 158 -4.11 13.36 13.58
CA VAL A 158 -3.41 12.12 13.21
C VAL A 158 -2.96 11.40 14.48
N VAL A 159 -3.42 10.18 14.65
CA VAL A 159 -2.97 9.28 15.72
C VAL A 159 -2.37 8.03 15.09
N THR A 160 -1.11 7.74 15.43
CA THR A 160 -0.40 6.54 14.99
C THR A 160 0.15 5.83 16.22
N LEU A 161 -0.28 4.59 16.45
CA LEU A 161 0.27 3.72 17.47
C LEU A 161 0.86 2.49 16.77
N ASN A 162 2.17 2.32 16.85
CA ASN A 162 2.87 1.15 16.32
C ASN A 162 3.64 0.50 17.46
N PHE A 163 3.11 -0.63 17.92
CA PHE A 163 3.68 -1.42 19.00
C PHE A 163 4.28 -2.73 18.49
N SER A 164 4.61 -2.77 17.18
CA SER A 164 5.12 -3.96 16.50
C SER A 164 6.31 -4.56 17.24
N PRO A 165 6.19 -5.77 17.75
CA PRO A 165 7.32 -6.45 18.40
C PRO A 165 8.31 -6.89 17.31
N TYR A 166 9.58 -6.72 17.58
CA TYR A 166 10.64 -7.28 16.73
C TYR A 166 10.56 -8.82 16.65
N HIS A 167 9.94 -9.45 17.66
CA HIS A 167 9.71 -10.89 17.72
C HIS A 167 8.50 -11.19 18.62
N GLY A 168 7.44 -11.82 18.14
CA GLY A 168 6.54 -12.50 19.04
C GLY A 168 5.05 -12.47 18.83
N SER A 169 4.33 -13.11 19.72
CA SER A 169 2.92 -13.40 19.70
C SER A 169 2.06 -12.19 20.11
N HIS A 170 0.80 -12.21 19.66
CA HIS A 170 -0.21 -11.21 20.00
C HIS A 170 -0.78 -11.32 21.41
N ASP A 171 -0.33 -12.29 22.23
CA ASP A 171 -0.98 -12.64 23.49
C ASP A 171 -1.02 -11.53 24.55
N HIS A 172 -0.28 -10.44 24.32
CA HIS A 172 -0.15 -9.32 25.26
C HIS A 172 -0.35 -7.95 24.62
N SER A 173 -1.12 -7.87 23.51
CA SER A 173 -1.33 -6.59 22.84
C SER A 173 -2.25 -5.65 23.64
N TYR A 174 -1.95 -4.34 23.53
CA TYR A 174 -2.73 -3.28 24.18
C TYR A 174 -4.13 -3.16 23.56
N ASN A 175 -5.17 -3.00 24.39
CA ASN A 175 -6.53 -2.79 23.90
C ASN A 175 -6.80 -1.30 23.65
N PHE A 176 -7.00 -0.94 22.37
CA PHE A 176 -7.20 0.47 21.96
C PHE A 176 -8.54 1.02 22.50
N PRO A 177 -8.53 2.16 23.24
CA PRO A 177 -9.70 2.67 23.91
C PRO A 177 -10.60 3.49 22.96
N CYS A 178 -11.34 2.85 22.05
CA CYS A 178 -12.25 3.52 21.13
C CYS A 178 -13.25 4.44 21.83
N HIS A 179 -13.62 4.16 23.08
CA HIS A 179 -14.58 4.94 23.86
C HIS A 179 -14.11 6.38 24.13
N LEU A 180 -12.80 6.64 24.16
CA LEU A 180 -12.24 8.00 24.34
C LEU A 180 -12.55 8.93 23.18
N PHE A 181 -12.81 8.37 22.01
CA PHE A 181 -13.13 9.12 20.79
C PHE A 181 -14.64 9.29 20.55
N ASN A 182 -15.44 9.09 21.57
CA ASN A 182 -16.90 9.16 21.42
C ASN A 182 -17.41 10.60 21.28
N GLY A 183 -18.47 10.80 20.48
CA GLY A 183 -19.14 12.08 20.28
C GLY A 183 -18.21 13.17 19.70
N LYS A 184 -18.21 14.36 20.32
CA LYS A 184 -17.42 15.51 19.87
C LYS A 184 -15.91 15.29 19.99
N SER A 185 -15.46 14.43 20.90
CA SER A 185 -14.04 14.17 21.14
C SER A 185 -13.35 13.50 19.96
N GLY A 186 -14.05 12.62 19.22
CA GLY A 186 -13.52 11.96 18.02
C GLY A 186 -13.63 12.79 16.72
N SER A 187 -14.34 13.92 16.75
CA SER A 187 -14.64 14.70 15.54
C SER A 187 -13.41 15.33 14.86
N HIS A 188 -12.29 15.43 15.55
CA HIS A 188 -11.06 16.02 14.99
C HIS A 188 -10.15 14.99 14.30
N LEU A 189 -10.33 13.70 14.59
CA LEU A 189 -9.49 12.64 14.07
C LEU A 189 -9.75 12.43 12.58
N GLN A 190 -8.69 12.56 11.79
CA GLN A 190 -8.69 12.38 10.33
C GLN A 190 -7.93 11.13 9.89
N VAL A 191 -6.87 10.79 10.62
CA VAL A 191 -6.03 9.63 10.30
C VAL A 191 -5.82 8.81 11.57
N LEU A 192 -6.18 7.52 11.50
CA LEU A 192 -5.91 6.54 12.54
C LEU A 192 -5.09 5.39 11.97
N GLN A 193 -3.91 5.17 12.55
CA GLN A 193 -3.02 4.07 12.19
C GLN A 193 -2.70 3.26 13.44
N LEU A 194 -3.07 2.01 13.43
CA LEU A 194 -2.88 1.08 14.54
C LEU A 194 -2.08 -0.14 14.07
N ASP A 195 -1.03 -0.48 14.78
CA ASP A 195 -0.21 -1.66 14.53
C ASP A 195 0.07 -2.39 15.84
N THR A 196 -0.17 -3.69 15.84
CA THR A 196 0.02 -4.60 16.99
C THR A 196 -0.77 -4.16 18.24
N VAL A 197 -2.04 -3.89 18.03
CA VAL A 197 -2.99 -3.59 19.11
C VAL A 197 -4.19 -4.54 19.05
N THR A 198 -4.96 -4.59 20.13
CA THR A 198 -6.27 -5.25 20.17
C THR A 198 -7.38 -4.22 19.96
N LEU A 199 -8.35 -4.55 19.14
CA LEU A 199 -9.62 -3.85 19.04
C LEU A 199 -10.70 -4.69 19.70
N GLY A 200 -11.19 -4.22 20.84
CA GLY A 200 -12.33 -4.82 21.54
C GLY A 200 -13.65 -4.63 20.81
N PRO A 201 -14.74 -5.19 21.32
CA PRO A 201 -16.07 -5.00 20.80
C PRO A 201 -16.48 -3.52 20.80
N SER A 202 -17.47 -3.19 19.97
CA SER A 202 -17.98 -1.82 19.86
C SER A 202 -18.37 -1.26 21.24
N PRO A 203 -17.81 -0.10 21.64
CA PRO A 203 -18.24 0.54 22.88
C PRO A 203 -19.74 0.94 22.82
N PRO A 204 -20.48 0.89 23.94
CA PRO A 204 -21.87 1.36 23.97
C PRO A 204 -21.98 2.82 23.49
N GLY A 205 -22.89 3.07 22.56
CA GLY A 205 -23.15 4.42 22.02
C GLY A 205 -22.04 4.97 21.11
N PHE A 206 -21.09 4.17 20.67
CA PHE A 206 -20.06 4.61 19.72
C PHE A 206 -20.67 4.77 18.31
N CYS A 207 -20.64 5.99 17.79
CA CYS A 207 -21.24 6.35 16.50
C CYS A 207 -20.25 6.35 15.32
N GLY A 208 -19.02 5.86 15.53
CA GLY A 208 -17.93 5.92 14.50
C GLY A 208 -17.16 7.23 14.53
N PHE A 209 -16.27 7.38 13.56
CA PHE A 209 -15.42 8.57 13.40
C PHE A 209 -15.93 9.42 12.25
N ALA A 210 -16.64 10.52 12.55
CA ALA A 210 -17.31 11.34 11.54
C ALA A 210 -16.36 11.92 10.46
N ASN A 211 -15.14 12.28 10.84
CA ASN A 211 -14.16 12.95 9.95
C ASN A 211 -12.95 12.10 9.61
N LEU A 212 -12.98 10.81 9.91
CA LEU A 212 -11.86 9.91 9.59
C LEU A 212 -11.77 9.71 8.08
N THR A 213 -10.65 10.12 7.50
CA THR A 213 -10.37 9.99 6.07
C THR A 213 -9.45 8.79 5.77
N MET A 214 -8.60 8.42 6.72
CA MET A 214 -7.69 7.29 6.56
C MET A 214 -7.69 6.38 7.78
N LEU A 215 -7.94 5.08 7.56
CA LEU A 215 -7.83 4.03 8.56
C LEU A 215 -6.81 2.98 8.10
N THR A 216 -5.80 2.74 8.91
CA THR A 216 -4.82 1.67 8.69
C THR A 216 -4.78 0.77 9.92
N LEU A 217 -5.06 -0.50 9.74
CA LEU A 217 -4.98 -1.55 10.74
C LEU A 217 -3.93 -2.57 10.27
N GLU A 218 -2.84 -2.70 11.00
CA GLU A 218 -1.77 -3.65 10.69
C GLU A 218 -1.51 -4.54 11.91
N ASN A 219 -1.54 -5.84 11.69
CA ASN A 219 -1.30 -6.80 12.77
C ASN A 219 -2.23 -6.58 14.00
N VAL A 220 -3.49 -6.22 13.76
CA VAL A 220 -4.47 -5.91 14.80
C VAL A 220 -5.28 -7.16 15.14
N LEU A 221 -5.38 -7.45 16.44
CA LEU A 221 -6.27 -8.48 16.96
C LEU A 221 -7.68 -7.90 17.11
N VAL A 222 -8.58 -8.30 16.21
CA VAL A 222 -9.98 -7.87 16.23
C VAL A 222 -10.83 -8.85 17.03
N LEU A 223 -11.35 -8.41 18.16
CA LEU A 223 -12.27 -9.18 19.00
C LEU A 223 -13.72 -8.84 18.63
N GLY A 224 -14.26 -9.53 17.63
CA GLY A 224 -15.59 -9.27 17.08
C GLY A 224 -15.54 -8.84 15.61
N ASP A 225 -16.23 -7.75 15.28
CA ASP A 225 -16.24 -7.20 13.92
C ASP A 225 -15.75 -5.74 13.87
N LEU A 226 -15.51 -5.25 12.65
CA LEU A 226 -15.09 -3.86 12.42
C LEU A 226 -16.24 -2.93 12.03
N GLN A 227 -17.50 -3.39 12.07
CA GLN A 227 -18.63 -2.61 11.55
C GLN A 227 -18.73 -1.22 12.22
N PHE A 228 -18.42 -1.15 13.52
CA PHE A 228 -18.48 0.11 14.25
C PHE A 228 -17.41 1.12 13.80
N LEU A 229 -16.23 0.64 13.37
CA LEU A 229 -15.16 1.50 12.82
C LEU A 229 -15.45 1.92 11.38
N LEU A 230 -16.28 1.18 10.66
CA LEU A 230 -16.62 1.46 9.26
C LEU A 230 -17.83 2.38 9.11
N LYS A 231 -18.41 2.87 10.20
CA LYS A 231 -19.38 3.96 10.20
C LYS A 231 -18.69 5.32 10.04
N CYS A 232 -17.94 5.49 8.95
CA CYS A 232 -17.07 6.63 8.68
C CYS A 232 -17.37 7.21 7.30
N PRO A 233 -18.36 8.11 7.15
CA PRO A 233 -18.77 8.63 5.83
C PRO A 233 -17.70 9.43 5.11
N ALA A 234 -16.70 9.93 5.83
CA ALA A 234 -15.56 10.67 5.27
C ALA A 234 -14.40 9.78 4.83
N LEU A 235 -14.47 8.45 5.04
CA LEU A 235 -13.35 7.55 4.80
C LEU A 235 -12.99 7.47 3.31
N GLU A 236 -11.74 7.82 3.00
CA GLU A 236 -11.18 7.82 1.64
C GLU A 236 -10.20 6.67 1.42
N TRP A 237 -9.52 6.23 2.49
CA TRP A 237 -8.46 5.23 2.44
C TRP A 237 -8.61 4.20 3.55
N LEU A 238 -8.79 2.93 3.18
CA LEU A 238 -8.85 1.81 4.12
C LEU A 238 -7.77 0.78 3.81
N THR A 239 -6.93 0.50 4.80
CA THR A 239 -5.90 -0.54 4.73
C THR A 239 -6.01 -1.46 5.93
N ILE A 240 -6.12 -2.76 5.68
CA ILE A 240 -6.18 -3.82 6.70
C ILE A 240 -5.15 -4.87 6.32
N ARG A 241 -4.18 -5.13 7.21
CA ARG A 241 -3.10 -6.08 6.96
C ARG A 241 -2.85 -6.99 8.15
N MET A 242 -2.54 -8.25 7.89
CA MET A 242 -2.13 -9.23 8.91
C MET A 242 -3.10 -9.37 10.09
N CYS A 243 -4.38 -9.06 9.91
CA CYS A 243 -5.42 -9.20 10.93
C CYS A 243 -5.98 -10.64 10.90
N SER A 244 -5.36 -11.55 11.65
CA SER A 244 -5.61 -13.00 11.56
C SER A 244 -6.98 -13.45 12.05
N GLN A 245 -7.63 -12.69 12.93
CA GLN A 245 -8.96 -13.01 13.48
C GLN A 245 -10.11 -12.33 12.73
N LEU A 246 -9.80 -11.55 11.68
CA LEU A 246 -10.82 -10.88 10.89
C LEU A 246 -11.31 -11.80 9.77
N HIS A 247 -12.49 -12.41 9.94
CA HIS A 247 -13.08 -13.32 8.95
C HIS A 247 -13.98 -12.63 7.94
N ASN A 248 -14.63 -11.52 8.33
CA ASN A 248 -15.51 -10.78 7.45
C ASN A 248 -15.22 -9.29 7.49
N LEU A 249 -15.11 -8.67 6.33
CA LEU A 249 -15.09 -7.23 6.18
C LEU A 249 -16.45 -6.78 5.62
N TYR A 250 -17.29 -6.27 6.49
CA TYR A 250 -18.61 -5.79 6.15
C TYR A 250 -18.79 -4.33 6.58
N ALA A 251 -19.10 -3.47 5.61
CA ALA A 251 -19.47 -2.09 5.87
C ALA A 251 -20.99 -2.00 5.91
N PRO A 252 -21.62 -1.70 7.09
CA PRO A 252 -23.08 -1.67 7.23
C PRO A 252 -23.71 -0.53 6.43
N GLU A 253 -22.98 0.54 6.24
CA GLU A 253 -23.40 1.75 5.52
C GLU A 253 -22.48 2.00 4.30
N PRO A 254 -22.98 2.71 3.27
CA PRO A 254 -22.15 3.10 2.16
C PRO A 254 -20.96 3.95 2.59
N LEU A 255 -19.81 3.73 1.94
CA LEU A 255 -18.59 4.51 2.10
C LEU A 255 -18.40 5.42 0.86
N PRO A 256 -19.11 6.54 0.78
CA PRO A 256 -19.24 7.33 -0.45
C PRO A 256 -17.95 8.01 -0.87
N ARG A 257 -16.99 8.20 0.04
CA ARG A 257 -15.69 8.82 -0.26
C ARG A 257 -14.57 7.82 -0.43
N LEU A 258 -14.79 6.52 -0.18
CA LEU A 258 -13.73 5.51 -0.26
C LEU A 258 -13.23 5.38 -1.69
N THR A 259 -11.94 5.70 -1.90
CA THR A 259 -11.25 5.62 -3.19
C THR A 259 -10.25 4.48 -3.26
N PHE A 260 -9.73 4.05 -2.10
CA PHE A 260 -8.72 3.02 -1.98
C PHE A 260 -9.09 2.01 -0.89
N LEU A 261 -9.13 0.73 -1.26
CA LEU A 261 -9.31 -0.39 -0.33
C LEU A 261 -8.16 -1.39 -0.48
N CYS A 262 -7.48 -1.70 0.61
CA CYS A 262 -6.39 -2.67 0.65
C CYS A 262 -6.63 -3.67 1.79
N VAL A 263 -6.72 -4.96 1.46
CA VAL A 263 -6.86 -6.06 2.42
C VAL A 263 -5.79 -7.08 2.13
N GLN A 264 -4.86 -7.31 3.07
CA GLN A 264 -3.70 -8.17 2.85
C GLN A 264 -3.42 -9.09 4.03
N ASP A 265 -3.14 -10.36 3.72
CA ASP A 265 -2.68 -11.37 4.67
C ASP A 265 -3.59 -11.52 5.91
N CYS A 266 -4.92 -11.39 5.69
CA CYS A 266 -5.97 -11.59 6.68
C CYS A 266 -6.71 -12.90 6.43
N ALA A 267 -7.33 -13.47 7.47
CA ALA A 267 -8.13 -14.69 7.38
C ALA A 267 -9.57 -14.41 6.87
N ILE A 268 -9.71 -13.54 5.87
CA ILE A 268 -11.02 -13.08 5.38
C ILE A 268 -11.65 -14.09 4.44
N ASP A 269 -12.92 -14.43 4.74
CA ASP A 269 -13.79 -15.27 3.90
C ASP A 269 -14.71 -14.42 3.00
N LYS A 270 -15.09 -13.22 3.45
CA LYS A 270 -15.99 -12.31 2.71
C LYS A 270 -15.60 -10.85 2.87
N ILE A 271 -15.56 -10.15 1.73
CA ILE A 271 -15.47 -8.68 1.67
C ILE A 271 -16.77 -8.17 1.05
N ASP A 272 -17.54 -7.39 1.80
CA ASP A 272 -18.84 -6.85 1.37
C ASP A 272 -18.90 -5.35 1.68
N VAL A 273 -18.57 -4.54 0.68
CA VAL A 273 -18.42 -3.08 0.82
C VAL A 273 -19.17 -2.36 -0.29
N HIS A 274 -19.99 -1.37 0.09
CA HIS A 274 -20.65 -0.45 -0.83
C HIS A 274 -19.82 0.84 -0.93
N ALA A 275 -19.10 1.04 -2.04
CA ALA A 275 -18.16 2.15 -2.22
C ALA A 275 -18.20 2.70 -3.66
N PRO A 276 -19.15 3.58 -4.01
CA PRO A 276 -19.38 4.04 -5.39
C PRO A 276 -18.21 4.81 -6.00
N ASN A 277 -17.32 5.38 -5.18
CA ASN A 277 -16.14 6.11 -5.62
C ASN A 277 -14.84 5.31 -5.54
N LEU A 278 -14.90 4.00 -5.24
CA LEU A 278 -13.72 3.16 -5.18
C LEU A 278 -13.05 3.09 -6.56
N THR A 279 -11.76 3.46 -6.62
CA THR A 279 -10.95 3.44 -7.85
C THR A 279 -9.92 2.34 -7.86
N THR A 280 -9.44 1.96 -6.67
CA THR A 280 -8.36 1.00 -6.50
C THR A 280 -8.68 -0.01 -5.41
N PHE A 281 -8.61 -1.29 -5.76
CA PHE A 281 -8.76 -2.40 -4.83
C PHE A 281 -7.52 -3.27 -4.82
N LYS A 282 -6.99 -3.56 -3.63
CA LYS A 282 -5.86 -4.48 -3.44
C LYS A 282 -6.23 -5.58 -2.46
N TYR A 283 -6.11 -6.81 -2.90
CA TYR A 283 -6.31 -7.99 -2.08
C TYR A 283 -5.08 -8.90 -2.14
N ARG A 284 -4.64 -9.37 -0.99
CA ARG A 284 -3.66 -10.43 -0.86
C ARG A 284 -4.11 -11.39 0.23
N GLY A 285 -4.30 -12.66 -0.12
CA GLY A 285 -4.82 -13.66 0.80
C GLY A 285 -5.24 -14.93 0.09
N ARG A 286 -6.11 -15.72 0.72
CA ARG A 286 -6.64 -16.95 0.16
C ARG A 286 -7.65 -16.67 -0.96
N PHE A 287 -7.71 -17.54 -1.98
CA PHE A 287 -8.61 -17.36 -3.14
C PHE A 287 -10.07 -17.79 -2.91
N LYS A 288 -10.42 -18.30 -1.76
CA LYS A 288 -11.82 -18.63 -1.46
C LYS A 288 -12.63 -17.44 -0.91
N VAL A 289 -12.10 -16.24 -1.03
CA VAL A 289 -12.76 -15.02 -0.56
C VAL A 289 -13.91 -14.64 -1.49
N ILE A 290 -15.07 -14.34 -0.93
CA ILE A 290 -16.21 -13.77 -1.66
C ILE A 290 -15.98 -12.24 -1.70
N ILE A 291 -15.77 -11.69 -2.90
CA ILE A 291 -15.60 -10.26 -3.12
C ILE A 291 -16.92 -9.68 -3.64
N ALA A 292 -17.61 -8.89 -2.81
CA ALA A 292 -18.82 -8.16 -3.13
C ALA A 292 -18.58 -6.66 -2.99
N LEU A 293 -18.07 -6.03 -4.05
CA LEU A 293 -17.86 -4.59 -4.14
C LEU A 293 -19.09 -3.96 -4.82
N ARG A 294 -20.05 -3.55 -3.99
CA ARG A 294 -21.35 -3.07 -4.48
C ARG A 294 -21.23 -1.66 -5.05
N GLU A 295 -21.85 -1.45 -6.21
CA GLU A 295 -21.91 -0.15 -6.91
C GLU A 295 -20.55 0.51 -7.19
N CYS A 296 -19.45 -0.27 -7.20
CA CYS A 296 -18.10 0.24 -7.44
C CYS A 296 -17.85 0.53 -8.93
N LEU A 297 -18.67 1.36 -9.55
CA LEU A 297 -18.62 1.66 -10.99
C LEU A 297 -17.33 2.38 -11.43
N LYS A 298 -16.62 3.02 -10.49
CA LYS A 298 -15.36 3.72 -10.75
C LYS A 298 -14.12 2.87 -10.52
N LEU A 299 -14.28 1.58 -10.20
CA LEU A 299 -13.18 0.68 -9.91
C LEU A 299 -12.40 0.35 -11.19
N LYS A 300 -11.29 1.04 -11.39
CA LYS A 300 -10.44 0.88 -12.59
C LYS A 300 -9.27 -0.06 -12.38
N THR A 301 -8.74 -0.14 -11.18
CA THR A 301 -7.52 -0.89 -10.90
C THR A 301 -7.73 -1.89 -9.77
N ALA A 302 -7.44 -3.15 -10.03
CA ALA A 302 -7.42 -4.18 -9.00
C ALA A 302 -6.09 -4.95 -9.00
N SER A 303 -5.66 -5.35 -7.79
CA SER A 303 -4.52 -6.23 -7.59
C SER A 303 -4.94 -7.39 -6.70
N ILE A 304 -4.89 -8.60 -7.24
CA ILE A 304 -5.33 -9.83 -6.56
C ILE A 304 -4.13 -10.77 -6.47
N VAL A 305 -3.66 -11.02 -5.26
CA VAL A 305 -2.47 -11.83 -5.01
C VAL A 305 -2.81 -12.96 -4.06
N SER A 306 -2.60 -14.20 -4.50
CA SER A 306 -2.60 -15.36 -3.58
C SER A 306 -1.24 -16.04 -3.60
N PRO A 307 -0.70 -16.36 -2.45
CA PRO A 307 0.67 -16.83 -2.38
C PRO A 307 0.90 -18.30 -2.79
N ILE A 308 -0.07 -19.20 -2.69
CA ILE A 308 0.27 -20.65 -2.65
C ILE A 308 -0.78 -21.62 -3.27
N GLU A 309 -1.95 -21.19 -3.71
CA GLU A 309 -3.02 -22.11 -4.12
C GLU A 309 -3.26 -22.09 -5.64
N ASP A 310 -3.61 -23.27 -6.21
CA ASP A 310 -4.15 -23.34 -7.57
C ASP A 310 -5.47 -22.59 -7.62
N ASN A 311 -5.46 -21.46 -8.31
CA ASN A 311 -6.50 -20.45 -8.26
C ASN A 311 -7.19 -20.21 -9.61
N LEU A 312 -6.83 -20.95 -10.63
CA LEU A 312 -7.37 -20.73 -11.97
C LEU A 312 -8.90 -20.85 -12.01
N TYR A 313 -9.46 -21.82 -11.28
CA TYR A 313 -10.92 -21.99 -11.23
C TYR A 313 -11.61 -20.71 -10.71
N TYR A 314 -11.18 -20.21 -9.55
CA TYR A 314 -11.73 -19.01 -8.95
C TYR A 314 -11.60 -17.78 -9.87
N ILE A 315 -10.44 -17.65 -10.53
CA ILE A 315 -10.16 -16.53 -11.43
C ILE A 315 -11.13 -16.51 -12.62
N PHE A 316 -11.52 -17.66 -13.13
CA PHE A 316 -12.41 -17.75 -14.29
C PHE A 316 -13.89 -17.78 -13.96
N THR A 317 -14.27 -18.12 -12.73
CA THR A 317 -15.68 -18.30 -12.35
C THR A 317 -16.19 -17.19 -11.43
N GLU A 318 -15.46 -16.86 -10.39
CA GLU A 318 -15.93 -15.96 -9.33
C GLU A 318 -15.41 -14.51 -9.48
N LEU A 319 -14.13 -14.38 -9.82
CA LEU A 319 -13.47 -13.07 -9.84
C LEU A 319 -14.08 -12.08 -10.84
N PRO A 320 -14.51 -12.48 -12.06
CA PRO A 320 -15.15 -11.55 -12.99
C PRO A 320 -16.44 -10.94 -12.45
N ASN A 321 -17.21 -11.69 -11.65
CA ASN A 321 -18.44 -11.20 -11.02
C ASN A 321 -18.14 -10.21 -9.89
N GLY A 322 -17.04 -10.42 -9.15
CA GLY A 322 -16.61 -9.51 -8.09
C GLY A 322 -15.98 -8.22 -8.60
N LEU A 323 -15.49 -8.20 -9.85
CA LEU A 323 -14.71 -7.09 -10.42
C LEU A 323 -15.17 -6.72 -11.85
N PRO A 324 -16.47 -6.47 -12.11
CA PRO A 324 -16.99 -6.31 -13.47
C PRO A 324 -16.50 -5.06 -14.20
N HIS A 325 -16.08 -4.01 -13.47
CA HIS A 325 -15.71 -2.71 -14.04
C HIS A 325 -14.21 -2.48 -14.16
N VAL A 326 -13.38 -3.46 -13.75
CA VAL A 326 -11.93 -3.33 -13.73
C VAL A 326 -11.34 -3.22 -15.13
N GLU A 327 -10.57 -2.16 -15.38
CA GLU A 327 -9.84 -1.91 -16.62
C GLU A 327 -8.40 -2.45 -16.55
N ARG A 328 -7.78 -2.41 -15.37
CA ARG A 328 -6.41 -2.87 -15.10
C ARG A 328 -6.39 -3.88 -13.97
N LEU A 329 -5.95 -5.08 -14.26
CA LEU A 329 -5.86 -6.17 -13.30
C LEU A 329 -4.42 -6.67 -13.18
N HIS A 330 -3.91 -6.66 -11.95
CA HIS A 330 -2.67 -7.33 -11.60
C HIS A 330 -2.97 -8.54 -10.73
N MET A 331 -2.41 -9.71 -11.07
CA MET A 331 -2.63 -10.92 -10.29
C MET A 331 -1.41 -11.82 -10.24
N ASN A 332 -1.32 -12.60 -9.14
CA ASN A 332 -0.43 -13.74 -9.08
C ASN A 332 -1.26 -15.01 -9.33
N VAL A 333 -0.78 -15.82 -10.23
CA VAL A 333 -1.42 -17.09 -10.63
C VAL A 333 -0.48 -18.23 -10.29
N PHE A 334 -0.97 -19.18 -9.53
CA PHE A 334 -0.26 -20.41 -9.26
C PHE A 334 -0.94 -21.57 -10.00
N VAL A 335 -0.19 -22.28 -10.83
CA VAL A 335 -0.72 -23.36 -11.67
C VAL A 335 -0.07 -24.67 -11.27
N LYS A 336 -0.79 -25.50 -10.53
CA LYS A 336 -0.34 -26.83 -10.10
C LYS A 336 -0.85 -27.95 -10.98
N THR A 337 -2.11 -27.87 -11.35
CA THR A 337 -2.83 -28.97 -11.95
C THR A 337 -3.54 -28.54 -13.23
N GLN A 338 -3.81 -29.52 -14.09
CA GLN A 338 -4.71 -29.31 -15.21
C GLN A 338 -6.13 -29.20 -14.66
N ILE A 339 -6.83 -28.10 -14.94
CA ILE A 339 -8.24 -27.99 -14.56
C ILE A 339 -9.04 -29.00 -15.43
N PRO A 340 -9.69 -29.98 -14.84
CA PRO A 340 -10.51 -30.93 -15.61
C PRO A 340 -11.66 -30.15 -16.26
N GLY A 341 -11.63 -30.08 -17.61
CA GLY A 341 -12.78 -29.68 -18.42
C GLY A 341 -13.39 -28.31 -18.08
N PHE A 342 -12.81 -27.22 -18.53
CA PHE A 342 -13.56 -25.97 -18.74
C PHE A 342 -14.60 -26.25 -19.86
N THR A 343 -15.71 -26.88 -19.48
CA THR A 343 -16.84 -27.14 -20.41
C THR A 343 -17.83 -25.98 -20.40
N GLN A 344 -17.77 -25.09 -19.42
CA GLN A 344 -18.60 -23.88 -19.37
C GLN A 344 -17.79 -22.68 -19.82
N ALA A 345 -18.42 -21.78 -20.60
CA ALA A 345 -17.83 -20.53 -20.99
C ALA A 345 -17.44 -19.73 -19.73
N PRO A 346 -16.20 -19.24 -19.62
CA PRO A 346 -15.78 -18.48 -18.44
C PRO A 346 -16.62 -17.19 -18.33
N HIS A 347 -16.87 -16.76 -17.11
CA HIS A 347 -17.39 -15.41 -16.86
C HIS A 347 -16.42 -14.37 -17.45
N LYS A 348 -16.94 -13.26 -17.95
CA LYS A 348 -16.14 -12.34 -18.76
C LYS A 348 -15.80 -11.06 -17.99
N PHE A 349 -14.54 -10.67 -18.05
CA PHE A 349 -14.07 -9.34 -17.71
C PHE A 349 -14.36 -8.36 -18.86
N ILE A 350 -15.57 -7.82 -18.91
CA ILE A 350 -16.04 -7.02 -20.07
C ILE A 350 -15.34 -5.68 -20.21
N ASN A 351 -14.69 -5.16 -19.17
CA ASN A 351 -14.00 -3.87 -19.18
C ASN A 351 -12.48 -3.99 -19.16
N LEU A 352 -11.92 -5.19 -19.00
CA LEU A 352 -10.49 -5.40 -18.82
C LEU A 352 -9.71 -5.04 -20.09
N ARG A 353 -8.75 -4.11 -19.97
CA ARG A 353 -7.87 -3.63 -21.05
C ARG A 353 -6.43 -4.04 -20.83
N HIS A 354 -5.98 -4.05 -19.58
CA HIS A 354 -4.59 -4.33 -19.22
C HIS A 354 -4.55 -5.42 -18.18
N LEU A 355 -3.87 -6.53 -18.51
CA LEU A 355 -3.69 -7.67 -17.62
C LEU A 355 -2.20 -7.92 -17.39
N THR A 356 -1.78 -7.86 -16.13
CA THR A 356 -0.44 -8.23 -15.70
C THR A 356 -0.52 -9.42 -14.77
N MET A 357 0.15 -10.52 -15.13
CA MET A 357 0.16 -11.75 -14.35
C MET A 357 1.58 -12.15 -13.98
N ARG A 358 1.79 -12.45 -12.70
CA ARG A 358 2.94 -13.22 -12.26
C ARG A 358 2.51 -14.67 -12.10
N ILE A 359 3.08 -15.55 -12.90
CA ILE A 359 2.65 -16.94 -13.01
C ILE A 359 3.72 -17.84 -12.45
N THR A 360 3.40 -18.58 -11.39
CA THR A 360 4.22 -19.65 -10.86
C THR A 360 3.60 -20.97 -11.24
N TYR A 361 4.35 -21.90 -11.83
CA TYR A 361 3.84 -23.18 -12.22
C TYR A 361 4.84 -24.31 -11.94
N GLU A 362 4.28 -25.48 -11.63
CA GLU A 362 5.01 -26.74 -11.46
C GLU A 362 4.78 -27.64 -12.68
N ILE A 363 5.83 -28.27 -13.18
CA ILE A 363 5.73 -29.31 -14.22
C ILE A 363 5.71 -30.67 -13.52
N ALA A 364 4.57 -31.03 -12.94
CA ALA A 364 4.42 -32.39 -12.42
C ALA A 364 4.51 -33.43 -13.55
N LYS A 365 5.25 -34.52 -13.34
CA LYS A 365 5.55 -35.58 -14.35
C LYS A 365 4.32 -36.14 -15.06
N ARG A 366 3.11 -36.06 -14.50
CA ARG A 366 1.88 -36.63 -15.06
C ARG A 366 0.85 -35.62 -15.59
N PHE A 367 0.80 -34.34 -15.10
CA PHE A 367 -0.32 -33.44 -15.36
C PHE A 367 0.05 -32.09 -15.98
N GLY A 368 1.32 -31.67 -15.95
CA GLY A 368 1.71 -30.28 -16.20
C GLY A 368 1.84 -29.83 -17.66
N ARG A 369 1.62 -30.72 -18.66
CA ARG A 369 1.95 -30.40 -20.07
C ARG A 369 1.09 -29.29 -20.68
N ASN A 370 -0.16 -29.21 -20.28
CA ASN A 370 -1.12 -28.24 -20.81
C ASN A 370 -1.51 -27.16 -19.80
N ALA A 371 -0.98 -27.18 -18.57
CA ALA A 371 -1.35 -26.23 -17.52
C ALA A 371 -1.09 -24.77 -17.95
N VAL A 372 0.07 -24.51 -18.56
CA VAL A 372 0.40 -23.16 -19.08
C VAL A 372 -0.50 -22.76 -20.25
N LEU A 373 -0.91 -23.71 -21.10
CA LEU A 373 -1.82 -23.41 -22.21
C LEU A 373 -3.22 -23.00 -21.73
N GLN A 374 -3.62 -23.42 -20.53
CA GLN A 374 -4.90 -22.99 -19.94
C GLN A 374 -4.95 -21.47 -19.74
N LEU A 375 -3.80 -20.82 -19.64
CA LEU A 375 -3.73 -19.34 -19.60
C LEU A 375 -4.30 -18.68 -20.88
N ALA A 376 -4.41 -19.42 -21.97
CA ALA A 376 -5.09 -18.95 -23.17
C ALA A 376 -6.57 -18.63 -22.95
N TYR A 377 -7.21 -19.27 -21.95
CA TYR A 377 -8.60 -18.95 -21.59
C TYR A 377 -8.78 -17.53 -21.07
N PHE A 378 -7.71 -16.85 -20.60
CA PHE A 378 -7.80 -15.42 -20.28
C PHE A 378 -8.14 -14.56 -21.46
N LEU A 379 -7.70 -14.91 -22.66
CA LEU A 379 -8.09 -14.18 -23.87
C LEU A 379 -9.58 -14.33 -24.16
N GLU A 380 -10.16 -15.50 -23.88
CA GLU A 380 -11.61 -15.71 -24.00
C GLU A 380 -12.39 -15.00 -22.89
N ALA A 381 -11.87 -15.01 -21.66
CA ALA A 381 -12.48 -14.36 -20.52
C ALA A 381 -12.38 -12.81 -20.57
N ALA A 382 -11.43 -12.27 -21.34
CA ALA A 382 -11.21 -10.83 -21.45
C ALA A 382 -11.22 -10.35 -22.93
N PRO A 383 -12.39 -10.34 -23.59
CA PRO A 383 -12.49 -10.10 -25.04
C PRO A 383 -12.02 -8.73 -25.51
N PHE A 384 -11.93 -7.75 -24.62
CA PHE A 384 -11.48 -6.40 -24.90
C PHE A 384 -10.06 -6.10 -24.41
N LEU A 385 -9.29 -7.13 -24.04
CA LEU A 385 -7.92 -7.00 -23.58
C LEU A 385 -7.03 -6.42 -24.69
N VAL A 386 -6.26 -5.38 -24.34
CA VAL A 386 -5.35 -4.68 -25.25
C VAL A 386 -3.90 -5.07 -24.95
N ASP A 387 -3.54 -5.10 -23.67
CA ASP A 387 -2.17 -5.38 -23.22
C ASP A 387 -2.15 -6.59 -22.28
N LEU A 388 -1.29 -7.55 -22.58
CA LEU A 388 -1.07 -8.75 -21.78
C LEU A 388 0.41 -8.85 -21.37
N THR A 389 0.68 -8.84 -20.09
CA THR A 389 2.02 -9.09 -19.56
C THR A 389 2.02 -10.32 -18.66
N MET A 390 2.91 -11.27 -18.92
CA MET A 390 3.07 -12.50 -18.15
C MET A 390 4.52 -12.65 -17.69
N ASP A 391 4.74 -12.66 -16.39
CA ASP A 391 6.04 -12.97 -15.77
C ASP A 391 5.98 -14.40 -15.24
N MET A 392 6.73 -15.32 -15.89
CA MET A 392 6.58 -16.76 -15.68
C MET A 392 7.72 -17.34 -14.85
N LEU A 393 7.37 -18.04 -13.79
CA LEU A 393 8.26 -18.77 -12.91
C LEU A 393 7.94 -20.26 -12.94
N CYS A 394 8.87 -21.06 -13.49
CA CYS A 394 8.83 -22.51 -13.38
C CYS A 394 9.60 -22.99 -12.14
N LEU A 395 8.97 -23.75 -11.27
CA LEU A 395 9.60 -24.31 -10.07
C LEU A 395 10.38 -25.59 -10.35
N ASP A 396 9.99 -26.33 -11.40
CA ASP A 396 10.59 -27.62 -11.78
C ASP A 396 11.42 -27.50 -13.04
N PHE A 397 12.63 -28.08 -13.02
CA PHE A 397 13.56 -28.08 -14.14
C PHE A 397 13.49 -29.34 -15.01
N TYR A 398 12.47 -30.17 -14.87
CA TYR A 398 12.31 -31.39 -15.66
C TYR A 398 12.00 -31.06 -17.13
N GLU A 399 12.62 -31.81 -18.05
CA GLU A 399 12.26 -31.71 -19.47
C GLU A 399 10.81 -32.17 -19.69
N SER A 400 9.97 -31.21 -20.04
CA SER A 400 8.61 -31.51 -20.45
C SER A 400 8.63 -32.02 -21.89
N ARG A 401 7.96 -33.16 -22.16
CA ARG A 401 7.65 -33.55 -23.54
C ARG A 401 6.83 -32.45 -24.21
N PRO A 402 6.96 -32.26 -25.54
CA PRO A 402 6.17 -31.22 -26.24
C PRO A 402 4.68 -31.39 -25.91
N ALA A 403 4.03 -30.27 -25.61
CA ALA A 403 2.57 -30.24 -25.49
C ALA A 403 1.97 -30.64 -26.84
N LYS A 404 0.87 -31.44 -26.87
CA LYS A 404 0.12 -31.64 -28.10
C LYS A 404 -0.38 -30.26 -28.56
N ASP A 405 -0.15 -29.91 -29.82
CA ASP A 405 -0.69 -28.69 -30.41
C ASP A 405 -2.23 -28.76 -30.34
N VAL A 406 -2.82 -28.17 -29.34
CA VAL A 406 -4.27 -28.01 -29.26
C VAL A 406 -4.64 -26.88 -30.17
N ILE A 407 -5.12 -27.22 -31.36
CA ILE A 407 -5.57 -26.23 -32.36
C ILE A 407 -6.93 -25.68 -31.91
N MET A 408 -6.95 -24.75 -30.98
CA MET A 408 -8.13 -23.93 -30.72
C MET A 408 -8.12 -22.75 -31.67
N ASN A 409 -9.10 -22.66 -32.55
CA ASN A 409 -9.32 -21.48 -33.37
C ASN A 409 -10.29 -20.56 -32.62
N ARG A 410 -9.74 -19.63 -31.84
CA ARG A 410 -10.50 -18.66 -31.01
C ARG A 410 -9.95 -17.26 -31.23
N PRO A 411 -10.40 -16.55 -32.26
CA PRO A 411 -9.85 -15.26 -32.61
C PRO A 411 -10.10 -14.23 -31.53
N HIS A 412 -9.08 -13.43 -31.22
CA HIS A 412 -9.13 -12.31 -30.29
C HIS A 412 -8.89 -10.99 -31.05
N TYR A 413 -9.88 -10.10 -31.05
CA TYR A 413 -9.90 -8.93 -31.93
C TYR A 413 -9.38 -7.65 -31.29
N SER A 414 -8.96 -7.65 -30.02
CA SER A 414 -8.56 -6.45 -29.29
C SER A 414 -7.11 -6.44 -28.83
N LEU A 415 -6.47 -7.63 -28.69
CA LEU A 415 -5.11 -7.73 -28.18
C LEU A 415 -4.11 -7.14 -29.17
N LYS A 416 -3.37 -6.13 -28.70
CA LYS A 416 -2.35 -5.41 -29.47
C LYS A 416 -0.93 -5.75 -29.02
N ARG A 417 -0.69 -5.85 -27.74
CA ARG A 417 0.62 -6.12 -27.18
C ARG A 417 0.59 -7.32 -26.23
N ALA A 418 1.55 -8.20 -26.38
CA ALA A 418 1.77 -9.29 -25.47
C ALA A 418 3.25 -9.35 -25.07
N CYS A 419 3.54 -9.49 -23.76
CA CYS A 419 4.89 -9.59 -23.24
C CYS A 419 4.98 -10.82 -22.32
N ILE A 420 5.95 -11.70 -22.59
CA ILE A 420 6.24 -12.87 -21.75
C ILE A 420 7.68 -12.79 -21.29
N THR A 421 7.89 -12.68 -19.97
CA THR A 421 9.20 -12.73 -19.33
C THR A 421 9.40 -14.09 -18.62
N GLY A 422 10.63 -14.51 -18.41
CA GLY A 422 10.95 -15.82 -17.84
C GLY A 422 10.64 -17.00 -18.77
N PHE A 423 10.78 -16.79 -20.07
CA PHE A 423 10.54 -17.81 -21.09
C PHE A 423 11.71 -18.82 -21.15
N ASN A 424 11.52 -19.99 -20.59
CA ASN A 424 12.54 -21.06 -20.55
C ASN A 424 12.41 -22.09 -21.70
N GLY A 425 11.48 -21.90 -22.62
CA GLY A 425 11.28 -22.79 -23.78
C GLY A 425 10.56 -24.11 -23.46
N ASN A 426 9.81 -24.15 -22.38
CA ASN A 426 8.99 -25.32 -22.04
C ASN A 426 7.82 -25.46 -23.02
N GLY A 427 7.37 -26.70 -23.26
CA GLY A 427 6.37 -27.00 -24.27
C GLY A 427 5.05 -26.23 -24.09
N GLY A 428 4.62 -25.99 -22.85
CA GLY A 428 3.42 -25.20 -22.55
C GLY A 428 3.58 -23.72 -22.90
N GLN A 429 4.75 -23.12 -22.62
CA GLN A 429 5.04 -21.73 -23.00
C GLN A 429 5.09 -21.58 -24.53
N VAL A 430 5.76 -22.51 -25.21
CA VAL A 430 5.82 -22.53 -26.70
C VAL A 430 4.43 -22.64 -27.30
N ALA A 431 3.57 -23.51 -26.75
CA ALA A 431 2.20 -23.68 -27.21
C ALA A 431 1.35 -22.42 -26.98
N LEU A 432 1.52 -21.74 -25.82
CA LEU A 432 0.82 -20.50 -25.51
C LEU A 432 1.22 -19.35 -26.46
N VAL A 433 2.52 -19.19 -26.73
CA VAL A 433 2.99 -18.17 -27.69
C VAL A 433 2.43 -18.43 -29.09
N LYS A 434 2.50 -19.67 -29.56
CA LYS A 434 1.91 -20.05 -30.85
C LYS A 434 0.40 -19.78 -30.90
N PHE A 435 -0.30 -20.04 -29.80
CA PHE A 435 -1.73 -19.74 -29.70
C PHE A 435 -1.99 -18.23 -29.83
N ILE A 436 -1.23 -17.38 -29.13
CA ILE A 436 -1.37 -15.92 -29.18
C ILE A 436 -1.08 -15.43 -30.60
N LEU A 437 0.06 -15.80 -31.19
CA LEU A 437 0.44 -15.41 -32.57
C LEU A 437 -0.60 -15.83 -33.63
N LYS A 438 -1.29 -16.95 -33.41
CA LYS A 438 -2.32 -17.44 -34.34
C LYS A 438 -3.66 -16.73 -34.16
N ASN A 439 -4.06 -16.45 -32.91
CA ASN A 439 -5.44 -16.04 -32.60
C ASN A 439 -5.60 -14.54 -32.34
N ALA A 440 -4.54 -13.80 -32.00
CA ALA A 440 -4.61 -12.36 -31.78
C ALA A 440 -4.55 -11.59 -33.12
N VAL A 441 -5.74 -11.30 -33.66
CA VAL A 441 -5.91 -10.74 -35.03
C VAL A 441 -5.29 -9.34 -35.18
N LYS A 442 -5.33 -8.54 -34.12
CA LYS A 442 -4.79 -7.16 -34.10
C LYS A 442 -3.48 -7.03 -33.34
N LEU A 443 -2.72 -8.13 -33.21
CA LEU A 443 -1.45 -8.08 -32.53
C LEU A 443 -0.45 -7.19 -33.29
N GLU A 444 0.09 -6.21 -32.61
CA GLU A 444 1.09 -5.26 -33.11
C GLU A 444 2.50 -5.67 -32.66
N GLU A 445 2.63 -6.26 -31.44
CA GLU A 445 3.90 -6.62 -30.85
C GLU A 445 3.78 -7.83 -29.93
N MET A 446 4.74 -8.75 -30.02
CA MET A 446 4.91 -9.89 -29.11
C MET A 446 6.33 -9.91 -28.57
N VAL A 447 6.52 -9.44 -27.33
CA VAL A 447 7.83 -9.43 -26.66
C VAL A 447 8.05 -10.74 -25.92
N ILE A 448 9.20 -11.38 -26.12
CA ILE A 448 9.64 -12.55 -25.36
C ILE A 448 11.00 -12.28 -24.74
N ASP A 449 11.06 -12.30 -23.42
CA ASP A 449 12.29 -12.17 -22.64
C ASP A 449 12.62 -13.52 -21.99
N PRO A 450 13.68 -14.22 -22.45
CA PRO A 450 14.12 -15.45 -21.83
C PRO A 450 14.75 -15.23 -20.45
N LYS A 451 15.13 -14.00 -20.12
CA LYS A 451 15.73 -13.66 -18.84
C LYS A 451 14.69 -13.59 -17.75
N ARG A 452 15.06 -14.09 -16.59
CA ARG A 452 14.26 -13.99 -15.40
C ARG A 452 14.66 -12.78 -14.59
N ARG A 453 13.74 -11.85 -14.37
CA ARG A 453 14.02 -10.61 -13.63
C ARG A 453 14.09 -10.75 -12.10
N ILE A 454 13.60 -11.85 -11.54
CA ILE A 454 13.42 -12.01 -10.08
C ILE A 454 14.56 -12.76 -9.40
N THR A 455 15.31 -13.59 -10.12
CA THR A 455 16.48 -14.29 -9.57
C THR A 455 17.62 -14.27 -10.60
N ASN A 456 18.85 -14.02 -10.13
CA ASN A 456 20.05 -14.07 -10.97
C ASN A 456 20.39 -15.47 -11.52
N GLN A 457 19.44 -16.40 -11.56
CA GLN A 457 19.63 -17.73 -12.12
C GLN A 457 19.45 -17.70 -13.63
N MET A 458 20.56 -17.69 -14.34
CA MET A 458 20.65 -17.82 -15.81
C MET A 458 20.18 -19.20 -16.34
N MET A 459 19.65 -20.08 -15.48
CA MET A 459 19.21 -21.43 -15.86
C MET A 459 17.96 -21.38 -16.72
N GLY A 460 18.10 -21.78 -17.97
CA GLY A 460 17.00 -21.87 -18.94
C GLY A 460 17.04 -20.81 -20.05
N GLU A 461 17.83 -19.74 -19.96
CA GLU A 461 17.91 -18.72 -21.01
C GLU A 461 18.39 -19.30 -22.36
N HIS A 462 19.47 -20.07 -22.36
CA HIS A 462 19.98 -20.70 -23.61
C HIS A 462 18.95 -21.61 -24.26
N LYS A 463 18.25 -22.41 -23.46
CA LYS A 463 17.16 -23.27 -23.96
C LYS A 463 16.01 -22.42 -24.49
N GLY A 464 15.62 -21.37 -23.76
CA GLY A 464 14.58 -20.43 -24.17
C GLY A 464 14.91 -19.80 -25.51
N ARG A 465 16.11 -19.21 -25.68
CA ARG A 465 16.57 -18.60 -26.95
C ARG A 465 16.59 -19.59 -28.10
N ARG A 466 17.07 -20.83 -27.87
CA ARG A 466 17.04 -21.89 -28.88
C ARG A 466 15.60 -22.22 -29.30
N MET A 467 14.69 -22.42 -28.34
CA MET A 467 13.30 -22.75 -28.64
C MET A 467 12.56 -21.61 -29.35
N ILE A 468 12.87 -20.36 -29.06
CA ILE A 468 12.33 -19.20 -29.78
C ILE A 468 12.74 -19.30 -31.25
N LYS A 469 14.04 -19.45 -31.55
CA LYS A 469 14.58 -19.53 -32.90
C LYS A 469 14.01 -20.71 -33.69
N GLU A 470 13.95 -21.91 -33.09
CA GLU A 470 13.54 -23.12 -33.79
C GLU A 470 12.01 -23.27 -33.95
N LYS A 471 11.23 -22.79 -32.95
CA LYS A 471 9.79 -23.11 -32.86
C LYS A 471 8.86 -21.92 -33.00
N LEU A 472 9.32 -20.70 -32.72
CA LEU A 472 8.47 -19.50 -32.71
C LEU A 472 8.74 -18.62 -33.94
N VAL A 473 9.99 -18.29 -34.22
CA VAL A 473 10.35 -17.46 -35.40
C VAL A 473 9.75 -18.00 -36.71
N PRO A 474 9.76 -19.33 -37.00
CA PRO A 474 9.12 -19.86 -38.22
C PRO A 474 7.59 -19.71 -38.25
N LYS A 475 6.95 -19.38 -37.13
CA LYS A 475 5.51 -19.18 -37.01
C LYS A 475 5.10 -17.71 -37.01
N ASP A 476 6.06 -16.81 -36.85
CA ASP A 476 5.86 -15.36 -36.90
C ASP A 476 5.85 -14.90 -38.37
N LYS A 477 4.68 -14.99 -38.99
CA LYS A 477 4.50 -14.61 -40.40
C LYS A 477 4.57 -13.11 -40.63
N ASN A 478 4.33 -12.31 -39.61
CA ASN A 478 4.16 -10.86 -39.71
C ASN A 478 5.33 -10.07 -39.11
N GLY A 479 6.36 -10.75 -38.58
CA GLY A 479 7.53 -10.09 -37.96
C GLY A 479 7.19 -9.35 -36.65
N LEU A 480 6.21 -9.83 -35.91
CA LEU A 480 5.71 -9.19 -34.67
C LEU A 480 6.53 -9.57 -33.43
N LEU A 481 7.42 -10.57 -33.55
CA LEU A 481 8.16 -11.14 -32.43
C LEU A 481 9.41 -10.34 -32.13
N VAL A 482 9.45 -9.73 -30.94
CA VAL A 482 10.63 -9.05 -30.38
C VAL A 482 11.27 -9.94 -29.33
N ILE A 483 12.58 -10.22 -29.46
CA ILE A 483 13.35 -11.07 -28.54
C ILE A 483 14.33 -10.20 -27.79
N LEU A 484 14.23 -10.16 -26.44
CA LEU A 484 15.11 -9.39 -25.55
C LEU A 484 16.34 -10.15 -25.08
#